data_d255c025c2b7f3a2a8452442fd2019d0
#
_entry.id   d255c025c2b7f3a2a8452442fd2019d0
#
_cell.length_a   1.000
_cell.length_b   1.000
_cell.length_c   1.000
_cell.angle_alpha   90.00
_cell.angle_beta   90.00
_cell.angle_gamma   90.00
#
_symmetry.space_group_name_H-M   'P 1'
#
loop_
_entity.id
_entity.type
_entity.pdbx_description
1 polymer ?
#
loop_
_entity_poly.entity_id
_entity_poly.type
_entity_poly.pdbx_seq_one_letter_code
_entity_poly.pdbx_strand_id
1 'polypeptide(L)'
;NIRDYVRENKKVVCMVLTSDPSRNLVDLSLRRVSLQHRLAKETLVKQEHTAKRILDSIAKGLKIDEKELHQKVGALLKERFQSLFAAFQNISAQGEKAIEGLNIDKKISKKLIAIIQEKIKKPEVTINSILIIKNPSPDGIEIIRDILKKAIEHAKKKEYKMKVHYLGSPKYKITVNAPDFKLAEKILAEITDIVTKESKETSTQFEFAREK
;
A
#
# COMPACT_ATOMS: atom_id res chain seq x y z
N ASN A 1 -5.34 0.05 37.43
CA ASN A 1 -4.04 0.65 37.70
C ASN A 1 -3.35 1.00 36.37
N ILE A 2 -2.66 2.14 36.28
CA ILE A 2 -1.97 2.57 35.05
C ILE A 2 -0.91 1.55 34.61
N ARG A 3 -0.31 0.84 35.52
CA ARG A 3 0.70 -0.20 35.29
C ARG A 3 0.17 -1.41 34.52
N ASP A 4 -1.15 -1.62 34.48
CA ASP A 4 -1.78 -2.71 33.72
C ASP A 4 -1.81 -2.39 32.21
N TYR A 5 -1.72 -1.10 31.86
CA TYR A 5 -1.81 -0.62 30.49
C TYR A 5 -0.49 -0.11 29.91
N VAL A 6 0.42 0.31 30.78
CA VAL A 6 1.70 0.92 30.40
C VAL A 6 2.85 0.23 31.13
N ARG A 7 3.89 -0.13 30.38
CA ARG A 7 5.15 -0.65 30.93
C ARG A 7 6.26 0.35 30.68
N GLU A 8 7.19 0.45 31.61
CA GLU A 8 8.38 1.29 31.48
C GLU A 8 9.17 0.91 30.20
N ASN A 9 9.75 1.91 29.57
CA ASN A 9 10.50 1.77 28.32
C ASN A 9 9.70 1.30 27.09
N LYS A 10 8.37 1.25 27.18
CA LYS A 10 7.51 0.90 26.05
C LYS A 10 6.87 2.14 25.45
N LYS A 11 7.03 2.33 24.13
CA LYS A 11 6.35 3.41 23.41
C LYS A 11 4.87 3.09 23.29
N VAL A 12 4.02 4.06 23.65
CA VAL A 12 2.57 3.94 23.56
C VAL A 12 1.99 5.13 22.80
N VAL A 13 0.84 4.94 22.15
CA VAL A 13 0.13 5.99 21.45
C VAL A 13 -0.90 6.58 22.40
N CYS A 14 -0.82 7.87 22.65
CA CYS A 14 -1.71 8.63 23.53
C CYS A 14 -2.33 9.81 22.78
N MET A 15 -3.49 10.25 23.22
CA MET A 15 -4.08 11.52 22.82
C MET A 15 -3.63 12.60 23.80
N VAL A 16 -3.14 13.72 23.28
CA VAL A 16 -2.85 14.91 24.10
C VAL A 16 -4.18 15.59 24.42
N LEU A 17 -4.49 15.73 25.72
CA LEU A 17 -5.70 16.39 26.22
C LEU A 17 -5.45 17.88 26.40
N THR A 18 -4.41 18.20 27.15
CA THR A 18 -4.00 19.57 27.41
C THR A 18 -2.49 19.66 27.33
N SER A 19 -1.98 20.82 26.94
CA SER A 19 -0.55 21.13 26.94
C SER A 19 -0.38 22.53 27.46
N ASP A 20 0.32 22.65 28.62
CA ASP A 20 0.68 23.92 29.20
C ASP A 20 2.21 24.11 29.17
N PRO A 21 2.72 24.83 28.16
CA PRO A 21 4.15 25.04 27.99
C PRO A 21 4.78 25.83 29.17
N SER A 22 3.99 26.67 29.88
CA SER A 22 4.48 27.49 30.96
C SER A 22 4.83 26.65 32.23
N ARG A 23 4.12 25.52 32.38
CA ARG A 23 4.33 24.58 33.50
C ARG A 23 5.05 23.31 33.10
N ASN A 24 5.44 23.16 31.80
CA ASN A 24 5.96 21.91 31.22
C ASN A 24 5.06 20.70 31.51
N LEU A 25 3.73 20.92 31.52
CA LEU A 25 2.74 19.90 31.82
C LEU A 25 2.01 19.49 30.56
N VAL A 26 1.90 18.16 30.34
CA VAL A 26 1.14 17.58 29.22
C VAL A 26 0.28 16.46 29.75
N ASP A 27 -1.04 16.60 29.63
CA ASP A 27 -1.98 15.55 29.99
C ASP A 27 -2.24 14.63 28.80
N LEU A 28 -2.07 13.34 29.03
CA LEU A 28 -2.18 12.31 28.03
C LEU A 28 -3.29 11.30 28.37
N SER A 29 -4.05 10.86 27.37
CA SER A 29 -5.06 9.81 27.52
C SER A 29 -4.79 8.64 26.59
N LEU A 30 -4.71 7.45 27.14
CA LEU A 30 -4.68 6.18 26.40
C LEU A 30 -6.09 5.77 25.94
N ARG A 31 -7.10 6.03 26.77
CA ARG A 31 -8.48 5.59 26.57
C ARG A 31 -9.17 6.29 25.41
N ARG A 32 -8.80 7.55 25.13
CA ARG A 32 -9.40 8.35 24.05
C ARG A 32 -8.83 8.07 22.67
N VAL A 33 -7.89 7.13 22.55
CA VAL A 33 -7.33 6.71 21.25
C VAL A 33 -8.09 5.50 20.76
N SER A 34 -8.79 5.61 19.62
CA SER A 34 -9.41 4.46 18.99
C SER A 34 -8.35 3.48 18.46
N LEU A 35 -8.72 2.21 18.34
CA LEU A 35 -7.84 1.17 17.82
C LEU A 35 -7.30 1.53 16.42
N GLN A 36 -8.15 2.10 15.58
CA GLN A 36 -7.76 2.53 14.22
C GLN A 36 -6.70 3.62 14.26
N HIS A 37 -6.88 4.67 15.07
CA HIS A 37 -5.89 5.74 15.22
C HIS A 37 -4.58 5.24 15.81
N ARG A 38 -4.65 4.31 16.75
CA ARG A 38 -3.45 3.68 17.32
C ARG A 38 -2.66 2.93 16.27
N LEU A 39 -3.31 2.03 15.52
CA LEU A 39 -2.67 1.25 14.45
C LEU A 39 -2.10 2.15 13.35
N ALA A 40 -2.85 3.18 12.94
CA ALA A 40 -2.38 4.14 11.95
C ALA A 40 -1.11 4.86 12.43
N LYS A 41 -1.10 5.35 13.69
CA LYS A 41 0.08 6.04 14.25
C LYS A 41 1.28 5.12 14.41
N GLU A 42 1.08 3.89 14.88
CA GLU A 42 2.14 2.89 14.97
C GLU A 42 2.75 2.59 13.59
N THR A 43 1.90 2.49 12.57
CA THR A 43 2.34 2.29 11.18
C THR A 43 3.17 3.46 10.67
N LEU A 44 2.70 4.70 10.88
CA LEU A 44 3.44 5.90 10.51
C LEU A 44 4.82 5.97 11.20
N VAL A 45 4.89 5.65 12.48
CA VAL A 45 6.17 5.64 13.22
C VAL A 45 7.12 4.57 12.65
N LYS A 46 6.61 3.37 12.34
CA LYS A 46 7.41 2.31 11.72
C LYS A 46 7.93 2.72 10.35
N GLN A 47 7.09 3.35 9.54
CA GLN A 47 7.45 3.86 8.21
C GLN A 47 8.53 4.94 8.29
N GLU A 48 8.40 5.91 9.21
CA GLU A 48 9.43 6.94 9.43
C GLU A 48 10.76 6.36 9.92
N HIS A 49 10.73 5.36 10.81
CA HIS A 49 11.93 4.64 11.20
C HIS A 49 12.61 3.92 10.03
N THR A 50 11.82 3.29 9.17
CA THR A 50 12.34 2.63 7.96
C THR A 50 12.97 3.65 7.02
N ALA A 51 12.31 4.78 6.79
CA ALA A 51 12.84 5.85 5.95
C ALA A 51 14.16 6.42 6.50
N LYS A 52 14.26 6.66 7.82
CA LYS A 52 15.52 7.09 8.46
C LYS A 52 16.64 6.07 8.23
N ARG A 53 16.39 4.78 8.48
CA ARG A 53 17.38 3.71 8.27
C ARG A 53 17.85 3.61 6.82
N ILE A 54 16.99 3.92 5.86
CA ILE A 54 17.36 3.97 4.44
C ILE A 54 18.32 5.15 4.22
N LEU A 55 18.03 6.34 4.75
CA LEU A 55 18.95 7.49 4.67
C LEU A 55 20.31 7.19 5.31
N ASP A 56 20.33 6.58 6.49
CA ASP A 56 21.56 6.19 7.18
C ASP A 56 22.37 5.19 6.32
N SER A 57 21.70 4.24 5.67
CA SER A 57 22.34 3.30 4.73
C SER A 57 22.95 4.01 3.52
N ILE A 58 22.29 5.07 3.03
CA ILE A 58 22.81 5.89 1.91
C ILE A 58 24.03 6.70 2.37
N ALA A 59 23.97 7.31 3.55
CA ALA A 59 25.07 8.06 4.14
C ALA A 59 26.33 7.19 4.26
N LYS A 60 26.20 5.99 4.83
CA LYS A 60 27.27 5.01 4.94
C LYS A 60 27.83 4.61 3.58
N GLY A 61 26.99 4.36 2.61
CA GLY A 61 27.39 3.98 1.26
C GLY A 61 28.05 5.09 0.46
N LEU A 62 27.88 6.36 0.83
CA LEU A 62 28.50 7.54 0.23
C LEU A 62 29.68 8.09 1.07
N LYS A 63 29.90 7.54 2.27
CA LYS A 63 30.88 8.04 3.25
C LYS A 63 30.63 9.52 3.60
N ILE A 64 29.36 9.90 3.74
CA ILE A 64 28.91 11.22 4.17
C ILE A 64 28.42 11.10 5.61
N ASP A 65 28.55 12.16 6.41
CA ASP A 65 27.99 12.19 7.76
C ASP A 65 26.45 12.05 7.73
N GLU A 66 25.95 11.13 8.55
CA GLU A 66 24.50 10.85 8.65
C GLU A 66 23.70 12.11 9.00
N LYS A 67 24.22 12.93 9.93
CA LYS A 67 23.57 14.17 10.38
C LYS A 67 23.48 15.20 9.24
N GLU A 68 24.57 15.33 8.47
CA GLU A 68 24.62 16.24 7.34
C GLU A 68 23.63 15.84 6.24
N LEU A 69 23.54 14.55 5.91
CA LEU A 69 22.59 14.05 4.94
C LEU A 69 21.14 14.24 5.40
N HIS A 70 20.84 13.98 6.68
CA HIS A 70 19.52 14.22 7.25
C HIS A 70 19.12 15.70 7.24
N GLN A 71 20.04 16.60 7.51
CA GLN A 71 19.78 18.05 7.49
C GLN A 71 19.58 18.58 6.06
N LYS A 72 20.46 18.19 5.12
CA LYS A 72 20.43 18.71 3.75
C LYS A 72 19.34 18.03 2.90
N VAL A 73 19.30 16.70 2.87
CA VAL A 73 18.38 15.97 2.00
C VAL A 73 17.08 15.64 2.74
N GLY A 74 17.18 15.18 3.98
CA GLY A 74 16.02 14.80 4.79
C GLY A 74 15.08 15.97 5.07
N ALA A 75 15.60 17.17 5.34
CA ALA A 75 14.79 18.37 5.54
C ALA A 75 14.05 18.78 4.28
N LEU A 76 14.75 18.86 3.13
CA LEU A 76 14.14 19.21 1.83
C LEU A 76 13.04 18.23 1.43
N LEU A 77 13.26 16.93 1.65
CA LEU A 77 12.25 15.90 1.36
C LEU A 77 11.02 16.03 2.26
N LYS A 78 11.21 16.32 3.55
CA LYS A 78 10.09 16.53 4.48
C LYS A 78 9.30 17.79 4.18
N GLU A 79 9.94 18.86 3.80
CA GLU A 79 9.29 20.13 3.45
C GLU A 79 8.36 19.94 2.24
N ARG A 80 8.81 19.21 1.21
CA ARG A 80 8.00 18.96 0.01
C ARG A 80 6.93 17.90 0.18
N PHE A 81 7.17 16.84 0.96
CA PHE A 81 6.32 15.65 1.04
C PHE A 81 5.73 15.38 2.44
N GLN A 82 5.89 16.29 3.39
CA GLN A 82 5.41 16.17 4.78
C GLN A 82 6.08 15.06 5.61
N SER A 83 6.51 13.96 4.99
CA SER A 83 7.24 12.88 5.66
C SER A 83 8.31 12.27 4.76
N LEU A 84 9.38 11.72 5.37
CA LEU A 84 10.43 11.03 4.61
C LEU A 84 9.90 9.80 3.89
N PHE A 85 9.00 9.06 4.52
CA PHE A 85 8.45 7.85 3.93
C PHE A 85 7.56 8.19 2.72
N ALA A 86 6.73 9.24 2.81
CA ALA A 86 5.92 9.71 1.68
C ALA A 86 6.80 10.19 0.51
N ALA A 87 7.91 10.90 0.80
CA ALA A 87 8.90 11.26 -0.20
C ALA A 87 9.45 10.02 -0.92
N PHE A 88 9.83 8.99 -0.16
CA PHE A 88 10.39 7.77 -0.72
C PHE A 88 9.38 6.96 -1.52
N GLN A 89 8.11 6.94 -1.14
CA GLN A 89 7.05 6.33 -1.95
C GLN A 89 6.88 7.06 -3.29
N ASN A 90 6.89 8.39 -3.29
CA ASN A 90 6.83 9.17 -4.52
C ASN A 90 8.07 8.95 -5.40
N ILE A 91 9.27 8.88 -4.83
CA ILE A 91 10.50 8.57 -5.55
C ILE A 91 10.45 7.14 -6.12
N SER A 92 9.92 6.17 -5.38
CA SER A 92 9.76 4.80 -5.87
C SER A 92 8.78 4.71 -7.05
N ALA A 93 7.72 5.55 -7.06
CA ALA A 93 6.71 5.58 -8.12
C ALA A 93 7.18 6.35 -9.36
N GLN A 94 7.76 7.55 -9.18
CA GLN A 94 8.05 8.51 -10.25
C GLN A 94 9.54 8.62 -10.62
N GLY A 95 10.43 8.00 -9.82
CA GLY A 95 11.87 8.06 -10.05
C GLY A 95 12.46 9.46 -9.92
N GLU A 96 13.23 9.89 -10.92
CA GLU A 96 13.92 11.18 -10.93
C GLU A 96 12.96 12.38 -10.92
N LYS A 97 11.76 12.25 -11.52
CA LYS A 97 10.75 13.31 -11.57
C LYS A 97 10.30 13.77 -10.18
N ALA A 98 10.27 12.88 -9.20
CA ALA A 98 9.88 13.21 -7.84
C ALA A 98 10.88 14.15 -7.14
N ILE A 99 12.14 14.13 -7.56
CA ILE A 99 13.24 14.92 -6.95
C ILE A 99 13.57 16.15 -7.81
N GLU A 100 12.95 16.29 -8.97
CA GLU A 100 13.16 17.39 -9.88
C GLU A 100 12.79 18.73 -9.20
N GLY A 101 13.69 19.70 -9.27
CA GLY A 101 13.55 20.99 -8.56
C GLY A 101 14.05 21.00 -7.10
N LEU A 102 14.50 19.88 -6.54
CA LEU A 102 15.19 19.86 -5.26
C LEU A 102 16.71 20.03 -5.49
N ASN A 103 17.32 20.91 -4.71
CA ASN A 103 18.76 21.18 -4.81
C ASN A 103 19.57 20.05 -4.14
N ILE A 104 19.51 18.83 -4.75
CA ILE A 104 20.21 17.64 -4.27
C ILE A 104 21.31 17.28 -5.27
N ASP A 105 22.51 16.96 -4.77
CA ASP A 105 23.64 16.51 -5.58
C ASP A 105 23.25 15.30 -6.45
N LYS A 106 23.60 15.33 -7.74
CA LYS A 106 23.32 14.27 -8.72
C LYS A 106 23.82 12.88 -8.29
N LYS A 107 24.96 12.82 -7.58
CA LYS A 107 25.50 11.55 -7.05
C LYS A 107 24.61 10.98 -5.95
N ILE A 108 24.15 11.84 -5.05
CA ILE A 108 23.24 11.48 -3.96
C ILE A 108 21.90 11.05 -4.55
N SER A 109 21.34 11.81 -5.49
CA SER A 109 20.05 11.54 -6.13
C SER A 109 20.00 10.17 -6.80
N LYS A 110 21.02 9.83 -7.62
CA LYS A 110 21.07 8.53 -8.31
C LYS A 110 21.13 7.38 -7.32
N LYS A 111 21.96 7.46 -6.29
CA LYS A 111 22.10 6.41 -5.28
C LYS A 111 20.86 6.28 -4.41
N LEU A 112 20.23 7.42 -4.07
CA LEU A 112 18.98 7.49 -3.34
C LEU A 112 17.85 6.79 -4.10
N ILE A 113 17.67 7.09 -5.39
CA ILE A 113 16.65 6.45 -6.24
C ILE A 113 16.88 4.95 -6.32
N ALA A 114 18.11 4.49 -6.58
CA ALA A 114 18.44 3.08 -6.70
C ALA A 114 18.10 2.30 -5.42
N ILE A 115 18.51 2.79 -4.25
CA ILE A 115 18.27 2.14 -2.96
C ILE A 115 16.77 2.19 -2.59
N ILE A 116 16.08 3.29 -2.90
CA ILE A 116 14.64 3.40 -2.63
C ILE A 116 13.85 2.43 -3.49
N GLN A 117 14.15 2.33 -4.80
CA GLN A 117 13.47 1.40 -5.71
C GLN A 117 13.68 -0.07 -5.31
N GLU A 118 14.83 -0.40 -4.73
CA GLU A 118 15.13 -1.74 -4.22
C GLU A 118 14.36 -2.03 -2.90
N LYS A 119 14.37 -1.07 -1.95
CA LYS A 119 13.88 -1.31 -0.58
C LYS A 119 12.41 -0.94 -0.36
N ILE A 120 11.86 -0.04 -1.16
CA ILE A 120 10.48 0.42 -1.01
C ILE A 120 9.66 -0.06 -2.21
N LYS A 121 8.70 -0.93 -1.91
CA LYS A 121 7.72 -1.35 -2.92
C LYS A 121 6.91 -0.15 -3.39
N LYS A 122 6.65 -0.07 -4.68
CA LYS A 122 5.73 0.92 -5.25
C LYS A 122 4.38 0.81 -4.55
N PRO A 123 3.74 1.93 -4.20
CA PRO A 123 2.38 1.88 -3.67
C PRO A 123 1.49 1.19 -4.70
N GLU A 124 0.77 0.16 -4.27
CA GLU A 124 -0.20 -0.55 -5.09
C GLU A 124 -1.58 -0.38 -4.47
N VAL A 125 -2.53 -0.12 -5.31
CA VAL A 125 -3.95 -0.08 -4.95
C VAL A 125 -4.52 -1.47 -5.15
N THR A 126 -5.30 -1.94 -4.20
CA THR A 126 -6.00 -3.22 -4.27
C THR A 126 -7.50 -2.96 -4.41
N ILE A 127 -8.09 -3.50 -5.47
CA ILE A 127 -9.55 -3.54 -5.63
C ILE A 127 -10.01 -4.98 -5.45
N ASN A 128 -11.02 -5.15 -4.58
CA ASN A 128 -11.70 -6.41 -4.37
C ASN A 128 -13.08 -6.38 -5.01
N SER A 129 -13.43 -7.48 -5.65
CA SER A 129 -14.75 -7.65 -6.26
C SER A 129 -15.21 -9.09 -6.13
N ILE A 130 -16.52 -9.28 -6.10
CA ILE A 130 -17.14 -10.60 -5.98
C ILE A 130 -17.81 -10.92 -7.32
N LEU A 131 -17.44 -12.03 -7.91
CA LEU A 131 -18.15 -12.65 -9.01
C LEU A 131 -19.10 -13.70 -8.45
N ILE A 132 -20.35 -13.65 -8.87
CA ILE A 132 -21.36 -14.67 -8.59
C ILE A 132 -21.57 -15.43 -9.89
N ILE A 133 -21.12 -16.69 -9.94
CA ILE A 133 -21.16 -17.51 -11.16
C ILE A 133 -21.92 -18.79 -10.84
N LYS A 134 -23.00 -19.04 -11.57
CA LYS A 134 -23.87 -20.23 -11.42
C LYS A 134 -24.05 -20.91 -12.76
N ASN A 135 -23.84 -22.21 -12.79
CA ASN A 135 -24.16 -23.03 -13.96
C ASN A 135 -24.94 -24.28 -13.45
N PRO A 136 -26.18 -24.50 -13.91
CA PRO A 136 -27.02 -25.60 -13.44
C PRO A 136 -26.73 -26.93 -14.15
N SER A 137 -25.82 -26.98 -15.14
CA SER A 137 -25.50 -28.20 -15.87
C SER A 137 -24.72 -29.19 -14.99
N PRO A 138 -24.78 -30.51 -15.29
CA PRO A 138 -24.01 -31.55 -14.58
C PRO A 138 -22.52 -31.22 -14.54
N ASP A 139 -21.97 -30.68 -15.62
CA ASP A 139 -20.55 -30.27 -15.75
C ASP A 139 -20.29 -28.81 -15.37
N GLY A 140 -21.26 -28.19 -14.67
CA GLY A 140 -21.23 -26.75 -14.34
C GLY A 140 -19.95 -26.29 -13.61
N ILE A 141 -19.38 -27.16 -12.77
CA ILE A 141 -18.12 -26.84 -12.05
C ILE A 141 -16.94 -26.75 -13.01
N GLU A 142 -16.88 -27.63 -14.00
CA GLU A 142 -15.81 -27.62 -14.99
C GLU A 142 -15.91 -26.40 -15.91
N ILE A 143 -17.12 -26.07 -16.32
CA ILE A 143 -17.40 -24.86 -17.13
C ILE A 143 -16.97 -23.59 -16.35
N ILE A 144 -17.37 -23.46 -15.10
CA ILE A 144 -16.97 -22.31 -14.27
C ILE A 144 -15.45 -22.26 -14.12
N ARG A 145 -14.81 -23.40 -13.87
CA ARG A 145 -13.35 -23.49 -13.78
C ARG A 145 -12.66 -23.00 -15.05
N ASP A 146 -13.17 -23.37 -16.21
CA ASP A 146 -12.57 -22.99 -17.49
C ASP A 146 -12.79 -21.51 -17.81
N ILE A 147 -13.94 -20.94 -17.48
CA ILE A 147 -14.20 -19.48 -17.55
C ILE A 147 -13.17 -18.72 -16.69
N LEU A 148 -12.99 -19.15 -15.44
CA LEU A 148 -12.04 -18.50 -14.53
C LEU A 148 -10.58 -18.69 -14.97
N LYS A 149 -10.22 -19.85 -15.55
CA LYS A 149 -8.89 -20.08 -16.14
C LYS A 149 -8.60 -19.13 -17.28
N LYS A 150 -9.53 -18.96 -18.23
CA LYS A 150 -9.39 -18.01 -19.35
C LYS A 150 -9.15 -16.58 -18.83
N ALA A 151 -9.90 -16.15 -17.81
CA ALA A 151 -9.71 -14.86 -17.16
C ALA A 151 -8.31 -14.72 -16.53
N ILE A 152 -7.83 -15.75 -15.81
CA ILE A 152 -6.49 -15.79 -15.22
C ILE A 152 -5.40 -15.79 -16.29
N GLU A 153 -5.55 -16.54 -17.36
CA GLU A 153 -4.59 -16.58 -18.47
C GLU A 153 -4.49 -15.24 -19.18
N HIS A 154 -5.63 -14.57 -19.39
CA HIS A 154 -5.62 -13.21 -19.94
C HIS A 154 -4.86 -12.24 -19.04
N ALA A 155 -5.13 -12.28 -17.75
CA ALA A 155 -4.41 -11.47 -16.77
C ALA A 155 -2.89 -11.77 -16.76
N LYS A 156 -2.50 -13.05 -16.89
CA LYS A 156 -1.09 -13.45 -16.97
C LYS A 156 -0.42 -12.95 -18.26
N LYS A 157 -1.10 -13.06 -19.41
CA LYS A 157 -0.57 -12.56 -20.70
C LYS A 157 -0.30 -11.05 -20.69
N LYS A 158 -1.10 -10.29 -19.95
CA LYS A 158 -0.94 -8.83 -19.77
C LYS A 158 -0.14 -8.43 -18.54
N GLU A 159 0.45 -9.39 -17.82
CA GLU A 159 1.21 -9.18 -16.59
C GLU A 159 0.41 -8.47 -15.49
N TYR A 160 -0.91 -8.61 -15.49
CA TYR A 160 -1.76 -8.04 -14.43
C TYR A 160 -1.62 -8.83 -13.14
N LYS A 161 -1.48 -8.13 -12.02
CA LYS A 161 -1.46 -8.74 -10.68
C LYS A 161 -2.88 -9.02 -10.21
N MET A 162 -3.40 -10.18 -10.56
CA MET A 162 -4.74 -10.63 -10.20
C MET A 162 -4.69 -11.95 -9.40
N LYS A 163 -5.59 -12.07 -8.43
CA LYS A 163 -5.83 -13.31 -7.69
C LYS A 163 -7.32 -13.60 -7.65
N VAL A 164 -7.67 -14.88 -7.77
CA VAL A 164 -9.03 -15.36 -7.63
C VAL A 164 -9.09 -16.30 -6.42
N HIS A 165 -10.03 -16.04 -5.52
CA HIS A 165 -10.28 -16.84 -4.33
C HIS A 165 -11.72 -17.34 -4.32
N TYR A 166 -11.90 -18.63 -4.05
CA TYR A 166 -13.22 -19.22 -3.85
C TYR A 166 -13.73 -18.88 -2.44
N LEU A 167 -14.91 -18.28 -2.34
CA LEU A 167 -15.55 -17.91 -1.07
C LEU A 167 -16.65 -18.90 -0.64
N GLY A 168 -16.95 -19.88 -1.46
CA GLY A 168 -18.11 -20.75 -1.35
C GLY A 168 -19.09 -20.52 -2.48
N SER A 169 -19.64 -21.61 -3.09
CA SER A 169 -20.57 -21.49 -4.22
C SER A 169 -21.75 -20.58 -3.88
N PRO A 170 -22.10 -19.64 -4.75
CA PRO A 170 -21.58 -19.37 -6.10
C PRO A 170 -20.57 -18.22 -6.16
N LYS A 171 -19.90 -17.86 -5.06
CA LYS A 171 -19.13 -16.63 -4.91
C LYS A 171 -17.63 -16.85 -5.10
N TYR A 172 -17.03 -16.01 -5.96
CA TYR A 172 -15.59 -15.97 -6.21
C TYR A 172 -15.09 -14.54 -6.01
N LYS A 173 -14.08 -14.35 -5.17
CA LYS A 173 -13.45 -13.04 -4.94
C LYS A 173 -12.31 -12.83 -5.92
N ILE A 174 -12.35 -11.73 -6.66
CA ILE A 174 -11.24 -11.26 -7.47
C ILE A 174 -10.56 -10.12 -6.71
N THR A 175 -9.25 -10.22 -6.59
CA THR A 175 -8.37 -9.17 -6.05
C THR A 175 -7.46 -8.72 -7.16
N VAL A 176 -7.51 -7.44 -7.52
CA VAL A 176 -6.65 -6.80 -8.52
C VAL A 176 -5.74 -5.80 -7.83
N ASN A 177 -4.43 -5.91 -8.07
CA ASN A 177 -3.44 -4.96 -7.59
C ASN A 177 -2.88 -4.16 -8.77
N ALA A 178 -2.91 -2.83 -8.67
CA ALA A 178 -2.37 -1.94 -9.69
C ALA A 178 -1.72 -0.70 -9.07
N PRO A 179 -0.89 0.06 -9.82
CA PRO A 179 -0.28 1.29 -9.32
C PRO A 179 -1.28 2.37 -8.95
N ASP A 180 -2.41 2.43 -9.64
CA ASP A 180 -3.47 3.41 -9.40
C ASP A 180 -4.88 2.79 -9.56
N PHE A 181 -5.88 3.48 -9.01
CA PHE A 181 -7.27 3.06 -9.07
C PHE A 181 -7.82 2.96 -10.49
N LYS A 182 -7.43 3.89 -11.37
CA LYS A 182 -7.92 3.94 -12.75
C LYS A 182 -7.47 2.73 -13.54
N LEU A 183 -6.21 2.33 -13.37
CA LEU A 183 -5.69 1.13 -14.01
C LEU A 183 -6.31 -0.14 -13.41
N ALA A 184 -6.49 -0.19 -12.08
CA ALA A 184 -7.14 -1.32 -11.42
C ALA A 184 -8.59 -1.51 -11.88
N GLU A 185 -9.35 -0.42 -12.06
CA GLU A 185 -10.72 -0.46 -12.59
C GLU A 185 -10.74 -0.91 -14.06
N LYS A 186 -9.80 -0.44 -14.87
CA LYS A 186 -9.66 -0.88 -16.26
C LYS A 186 -9.40 -2.40 -16.37
N ILE A 187 -8.47 -2.90 -15.55
CA ILE A 187 -8.18 -4.34 -15.50
C ILE A 187 -9.42 -5.12 -15.07
N LEU A 188 -10.12 -4.64 -14.06
CA LEU A 188 -11.33 -5.28 -13.57
C LEU A 188 -12.43 -5.32 -14.64
N ALA A 189 -12.62 -4.24 -15.39
CA ALA A 189 -13.57 -4.16 -16.49
C ALA A 189 -13.20 -5.17 -17.60
N GLU A 190 -11.94 -5.22 -18.03
CA GLU A 190 -11.49 -6.20 -19.04
C GLU A 190 -11.74 -7.66 -18.59
N ILE A 191 -11.47 -7.98 -17.33
CA ILE A 191 -11.71 -9.32 -16.78
C ILE A 191 -13.21 -9.63 -16.73
N THR A 192 -14.02 -8.65 -16.29
CA THR A 192 -15.49 -8.79 -16.25
C THR A 192 -16.08 -9.02 -17.64
N ASP A 193 -15.57 -8.32 -18.66
CA ASP A 193 -16.01 -8.48 -20.04
C ASP A 193 -15.71 -9.90 -20.58
N ILE A 194 -14.52 -10.45 -20.26
CA ILE A 194 -14.16 -11.81 -20.63
C ILE A 194 -15.09 -12.82 -19.95
N VAL A 195 -15.28 -12.69 -18.65
CA VAL A 195 -16.18 -13.59 -17.90
C VAL A 195 -17.60 -13.49 -18.43
N THR A 196 -18.08 -12.28 -18.75
CA THR A 196 -19.42 -12.07 -19.33
C THR A 196 -19.58 -12.74 -20.69
N LYS A 197 -18.56 -12.63 -21.56
CA LYS A 197 -18.58 -13.26 -22.89
C LYS A 197 -18.63 -14.78 -22.77
N GLU A 198 -17.71 -15.36 -22.02
CA GLU A 198 -17.65 -16.81 -21.81
C GLU A 198 -18.92 -17.36 -21.12
N SER A 199 -19.48 -16.60 -20.17
CA SER A 199 -20.71 -16.98 -19.49
C SER A 199 -21.90 -17.03 -20.45
N LYS A 200 -21.99 -16.09 -21.41
CA LYS A 200 -23.05 -16.11 -22.43
C LYS A 200 -22.91 -17.31 -23.37
N GLU A 201 -21.70 -17.66 -23.78
CA GLU A 201 -21.43 -18.81 -24.65
C GLU A 201 -21.77 -20.16 -23.99
N THR A 202 -21.70 -20.23 -22.67
CA THR A 202 -21.93 -21.46 -21.87
C THR A 202 -23.25 -21.49 -21.11
N SER A 203 -24.17 -20.57 -21.40
CA SER A 203 -25.46 -20.41 -20.67
C SER A 203 -25.28 -20.33 -19.15
N THR A 204 -24.18 -19.73 -18.71
CA THR A 204 -23.84 -19.54 -17.29
C THR A 204 -24.39 -18.23 -16.79
N GLN A 205 -25.05 -18.24 -15.62
CA GLN A 205 -25.51 -17.03 -14.95
C GLN A 205 -24.31 -16.32 -14.30
N PHE A 206 -24.14 -15.04 -14.57
CA PHE A 206 -23.05 -14.21 -14.06
C PHE A 206 -23.58 -12.91 -13.50
N GLU A 207 -23.17 -12.58 -12.29
CA GLU A 207 -23.41 -11.29 -11.64
C GLU A 207 -22.10 -10.76 -11.07
N PHE A 208 -21.95 -9.47 -11.12
CA PHE A 208 -20.78 -8.75 -10.58
C PHE A 208 -21.18 -7.85 -9.44
N ALA A 209 -20.47 -7.95 -8.30
CA ALA A 209 -20.66 -7.10 -7.14
C ALA A 209 -19.34 -6.54 -6.65
N ARG A 210 -19.30 -5.25 -6.30
CA ARG A 210 -18.14 -4.66 -5.62
C ARG A 210 -18.19 -5.00 -4.14
N GLU A 211 -17.05 -5.39 -3.58
CA GLU A 211 -16.90 -5.50 -2.12
C GLU A 211 -16.79 -4.07 -1.56
N LYS A 212 -17.71 -3.70 -0.65
CA LYS A 212 -17.72 -2.39 0.02
C LYS A 212 -16.62 -2.29 1.07
#